data_dc66c9e9897adf0621fcb70d079f1dbf
#
_entry.id   dc66c9e9897adf0621fcb70d079f1dbf
#
_cell.length_a   1.000
_cell.length_b   1.000
_cell.length_c   1.000
_cell.angle_alpha   90.00
_cell.angle_beta   90.00
_cell.angle_gamma   90.00
#
_symmetry.space_group_name_H-M   'P 1'
#
loop_
_entity.id
_entity.type
_entity.pdbx_description
1 polymer ?
#
loop_
_entity_poly.entity_id
_entity_poly.type
_entity_poly.pdbx_seq_one_letter_code
_entity_poly.pdbx_strand_id
1 'polypeptide(L)'
;NWEEILGTEFAKRAKDQNFEGVQKEMYGQFENTFMMYLPRLCEHCLNPACVAACPSGSIYKREEDGIVLIDQDKCRGWRMCVSACPYKKIYYNWQSGKAEKCIFCYPRIEAGQPTVCSETCVGRIRYLGVLLYDADAIAQAASVENPKDLYQAQLDIFLDPNDPAIIEQARKDGIPEAWLEGARNSPVYKMAIDWKIAFPLHPEYRTLPMVWYIPPLSP
;
A
#
# COMPACT_ATOMS: atom_id res chain seq x y z
N ASN A 1 21.90 -8.48 -26.35
CA ASN A 1 21.24 -9.55 -25.62
C ASN A 1 21.35 -9.26 -24.12
N TRP A 2 20.26 -9.42 -23.36
CA TRP A 2 20.24 -9.16 -21.91
C TRP A 2 21.19 -10.07 -21.15
N GLU A 3 21.38 -11.27 -21.62
CA GLU A 3 22.32 -12.22 -21.08
C GLU A 3 23.77 -11.75 -21.22
N GLU A 4 24.14 -11.13 -22.35
CA GLU A 4 25.46 -10.52 -22.54
C GLU A 4 25.67 -9.29 -21.64
N ILE A 5 24.64 -8.45 -21.50
CA ILE A 5 24.71 -7.20 -20.71
C ILE A 5 24.74 -7.49 -19.21
N LEU A 6 23.91 -8.40 -18.74
CA LEU A 6 23.82 -8.77 -17.32
C LEU A 6 24.83 -9.88 -16.93
N GLY A 7 25.45 -10.52 -17.91
CA GLY A 7 26.49 -11.51 -17.72
C GLY A 7 26.02 -12.70 -16.89
N THR A 8 25.04 -13.42 -17.40
CA THR A 8 24.35 -14.53 -16.71
C THR A 8 25.18 -15.80 -16.53
N GLU A 9 26.40 -15.86 -17.05
CA GLU A 9 27.28 -16.99 -16.76
C GLU A 9 27.82 -16.92 -15.33
N PHE A 10 26.99 -17.31 -14.36
CA PHE A 10 27.38 -17.40 -12.95
C PHE A 10 28.69 -18.18 -12.74
N ALA A 11 28.86 -19.30 -13.43
CA ALA A 11 30.08 -20.12 -13.37
C ALA A 11 31.32 -19.34 -13.80
N LYS A 12 31.21 -18.43 -14.76
CA LYS A 12 32.31 -17.59 -15.22
C LYS A 12 32.63 -16.48 -14.24
N ARG A 13 31.55 -15.82 -13.68
CA ARG A 13 31.70 -14.79 -12.66
C ARG A 13 32.23 -15.33 -11.34
N ALA A 14 31.78 -16.50 -10.91
CA ALA A 14 32.27 -17.15 -9.69
C ALA A 14 33.78 -17.46 -9.75
N LYS A 15 34.35 -17.57 -10.95
CA LYS A 15 35.78 -17.75 -11.18
C LYS A 15 36.55 -16.45 -11.40
N ASP A 16 35.87 -15.32 -11.47
CA ASP A 16 36.53 -14.02 -11.63
C ASP A 16 37.37 -13.71 -10.38
N GLN A 17 38.64 -13.44 -10.60
CA GLN A 17 39.60 -13.14 -9.54
C GLN A 17 39.35 -11.77 -8.87
N ASN A 18 38.58 -10.88 -9.53
CA ASN A 18 38.24 -9.57 -9.01
C ASN A 18 37.02 -9.60 -8.05
N PHE A 19 36.36 -10.75 -7.94
CA PHE A 19 35.29 -10.89 -6.96
C PHE A 19 35.84 -11.20 -5.58
N GLU A 20 35.60 -10.34 -4.62
CA GLU A 20 35.85 -10.59 -3.21
C GLU A 20 35.06 -11.78 -2.69
N GLY A 21 35.59 -12.53 -1.70
CA GLY A 21 34.97 -13.73 -1.16
C GLY A 21 33.51 -13.52 -0.74
N VAL A 22 33.21 -12.39 -0.08
CA VAL A 22 31.85 -12.02 0.34
C VAL A 22 30.90 -11.85 -0.85
N GLN A 23 31.36 -11.26 -1.95
CA GLN A 23 30.55 -11.11 -3.16
C GLN A 23 30.29 -12.45 -3.83
N LYS A 24 31.27 -13.38 -3.83
CA LYS A 24 31.09 -14.76 -4.33
C LYS A 24 30.02 -15.50 -3.54
N GLU A 25 30.06 -15.39 -2.22
CA GLU A 25 29.06 -16.01 -1.35
C GLU A 25 27.67 -15.43 -1.59
N MET A 26 27.54 -14.11 -1.71
CA MET A 26 26.27 -13.46 -2.04
C MET A 26 25.71 -13.97 -3.37
N TYR A 27 26.50 -13.97 -4.43
CA TYR A 27 26.04 -14.44 -5.74
C TYR A 27 25.76 -15.94 -5.77
N GLY A 28 26.48 -16.74 -5.00
CA GLY A 28 26.21 -18.17 -4.83
C GLY A 28 24.85 -18.46 -4.17
N GLN A 29 24.43 -17.58 -3.28
CA GLN A 29 23.10 -17.66 -2.66
C GLN A 29 21.96 -17.34 -3.64
N PHE A 30 22.19 -16.52 -4.66
CA PHE A 30 21.17 -16.17 -5.65
C PHE A 30 20.74 -17.33 -6.55
N GLU A 31 21.54 -18.36 -6.73
CA GLU A 31 21.12 -19.58 -7.46
C GLU A 31 19.98 -20.33 -6.76
N ASN A 32 19.94 -20.24 -5.43
CA ASN A 32 18.95 -20.92 -4.60
C ASN A 32 17.98 -19.94 -3.91
N THR A 33 18.07 -18.65 -4.24
CA THR A 33 17.25 -17.61 -3.60
C THR A 33 16.15 -17.15 -4.55
N PHE A 34 14.94 -17.20 -4.07
CA PHE A 34 13.80 -16.68 -4.77
C PHE A 34 13.83 -15.14 -4.76
N MET A 35 13.84 -14.52 -5.93
CA MET A 35 13.83 -13.05 -6.07
C MET A 35 12.47 -12.57 -6.56
N MET A 36 11.89 -11.59 -5.84
CA MET A 36 10.64 -10.95 -6.23
C MET A 36 10.80 -9.45 -6.37
N TYR A 37 9.99 -8.86 -7.24
CA TYR A 37 9.81 -7.42 -7.32
C TYR A 37 8.63 -6.99 -6.48
N LEU A 38 8.82 -5.98 -5.62
CA LEU A 38 7.77 -5.39 -4.82
C LEU A 38 7.50 -3.95 -5.29
N PRO A 39 6.47 -3.73 -6.12
CA PRO A 39 6.17 -2.42 -6.69
C PRO A 39 5.46 -1.53 -5.67
N ARG A 40 6.20 -0.98 -4.70
CA ARG A 40 5.66 -0.16 -3.61
C ARG A 40 5.18 1.20 -4.09
N LEU A 41 4.02 1.61 -3.61
CA LEU A 41 3.44 2.94 -3.83
C LEU A 41 3.05 3.61 -2.51
N CYS A 42 2.31 4.73 -2.57
CA CYS A 42 1.70 5.30 -1.38
C CYS A 42 0.58 4.40 -0.88
N GLU A 43 0.62 4.02 0.37
CA GLU A 43 -0.28 3.03 0.97
C GLU A 43 -1.67 3.60 1.34
N HIS A 44 -1.89 4.91 1.21
CA HIS A 44 -3.14 5.57 1.60
C HIS A 44 -3.71 5.06 2.93
N CYS A 45 -2.86 5.09 3.95
CA CYS A 45 -3.08 4.48 5.25
C CYS A 45 -4.39 4.91 5.92
N LEU A 46 -4.99 4.00 6.71
CA LEU A 46 -6.12 4.35 7.58
C LEU A 46 -5.68 5.29 8.73
N ASN A 47 -4.48 5.07 9.26
CA ASN A 47 -3.84 5.92 10.27
C ASN A 47 -2.61 6.62 9.67
N PRO A 48 -2.78 7.70 8.89
CA PRO A 48 -1.70 8.27 8.10
C PRO A 48 -0.79 9.19 8.92
N ALA A 49 0.43 8.76 9.21
CA ALA A 49 1.44 9.56 9.89
C ALA A 49 1.76 10.88 9.16
N CYS A 50 1.63 10.92 7.84
CA CYS A 50 1.86 12.12 7.05
C CYS A 50 0.80 13.20 7.27
N VAL A 51 -0.45 12.82 7.55
CA VAL A 51 -1.53 13.74 7.92
C VAL A 51 -1.24 14.32 9.29
N ALA A 52 -0.96 13.46 10.26
CA ALA A 52 -0.64 13.87 11.63
C ALA A 52 0.56 14.83 11.73
N ALA A 53 1.54 14.66 10.84
CA ALA A 53 2.76 15.47 10.83
C ALA A 53 2.65 16.80 10.06
N CYS A 54 1.51 17.11 9.44
CA CYS A 54 1.37 18.31 8.62
C CYS A 54 0.85 19.49 9.47
N PRO A 55 1.69 20.51 9.80
CA PRO A 55 1.27 21.60 10.67
C PRO A 55 0.24 22.53 10.01
N SER A 56 0.22 22.62 8.66
CA SER A 56 -0.73 23.45 7.93
C SER A 56 -2.07 22.73 7.66
N GLY A 57 -2.21 21.45 8.02
CA GLY A 57 -3.39 20.66 7.68
C GLY A 57 -3.61 20.50 6.17
N SER A 58 -2.57 20.72 5.36
CA SER A 58 -2.68 20.59 3.90
C SER A 58 -2.81 19.15 3.43
N ILE A 59 -2.30 18.19 4.23
CA ILE A 59 -2.51 16.77 3.98
C ILE A 59 -3.74 16.34 4.76
N TYR A 60 -4.66 15.73 4.08
CA TYR A 60 -5.93 15.30 4.66
C TYR A 60 -6.37 13.96 4.10
N LYS A 61 -7.23 13.29 4.84
CA LYS A 61 -7.90 12.07 4.41
C LYS A 61 -9.32 12.45 3.98
N ARG A 62 -9.72 12.07 2.79
CA ARG A 62 -11.09 12.29 2.30
C ARG A 62 -12.05 11.46 3.15
N GLU A 63 -13.18 12.05 3.54
CA GLU A 63 -14.17 11.37 4.38
C GLU A 63 -14.93 10.33 3.57
N GLU A 64 -15.19 10.60 2.29
CA GLU A 64 -16.00 9.75 1.42
C GLU A 64 -15.32 8.42 1.02
N ASP A 65 -14.01 8.40 0.87
CA ASP A 65 -13.29 7.21 0.34
C ASP A 65 -11.99 6.89 1.08
N GLY A 66 -11.62 7.70 2.05
CA GLY A 66 -10.40 7.51 2.82
C GLY A 66 -9.11 7.76 2.05
N ILE A 67 -9.16 8.31 0.84
CA ILE A 67 -7.97 8.64 0.06
C ILE A 67 -7.24 9.82 0.72
N VAL A 68 -5.93 9.67 0.90
CA VAL A 68 -5.09 10.72 1.47
C VAL A 68 -4.58 11.64 0.36
N LEU A 69 -4.92 12.90 0.42
CA LEU A 69 -4.55 13.92 -0.57
C LEU A 69 -3.75 15.07 0.05
N ILE A 70 -3.19 15.92 -0.81
CA ILE A 70 -2.52 17.16 -0.43
C ILE A 70 -3.24 18.33 -1.11
N ASP A 71 -3.77 19.23 -0.32
CA ASP A 71 -4.25 20.52 -0.79
C ASP A 71 -3.04 21.40 -1.13
N GLN A 72 -2.85 21.64 -2.42
CA GLN A 72 -1.68 22.36 -2.91
C GLN A 72 -1.72 23.84 -2.54
N ASP A 73 -2.91 24.43 -2.33
CA ASP A 73 -3.03 25.85 -1.96
C ASP A 73 -2.64 26.09 -0.49
N LYS A 74 -2.90 25.09 0.38
CA LYS A 74 -2.53 25.11 1.79
C LYS A 74 -1.09 24.63 2.04
N CYS A 75 -0.48 23.90 1.12
CA CYS A 75 0.86 23.37 1.31
C CYS A 75 1.89 24.51 1.41
N ARG A 76 2.68 24.53 2.50
CA ARG A 76 3.73 25.51 2.76
C ARG A 76 5.15 24.96 2.58
N GLY A 77 5.29 23.74 2.08
CA GLY A 77 6.58 23.16 1.74
C GLY A 77 7.49 22.82 2.92
N TRP A 78 6.98 22.68 4.13
CA TRP A 78 7.79 22.39 5.33
C TRP A 78 8.39 20.98 5.35
N ARG A 79 7.99 20.10 4.47
CA ARG A 79 8.53 18.74 4.26
C ARG A 79 8.42 17.77 5.46
N MET A 80 7.74 18.13 6.54
CA MET A 80 7.52 17.23 7.68
C MET A 80 6.85 15.94 7.28
N CYS A 81 5.90 16.00 6.33
CA CYS A 81 5.23 14.82 5.78
C CYS A 81 6.19 13.87 5.03
N VAL A 82 7.24 14.40 4.38
CA VAL A 82 8.27 13.59 3.71
C VAL A 82 9.04 12.76 4.74
N SER A 83 9.39 13.39 5.87
CA SER A 83 10.10 12.71 6.97
C SER A 83 9.20 11.70 7.69
N ALA A 84 7.95 12.09 7.96
CA ALA A 84 7.01 11.29 8.73
C ALA A 84 6.49 10.04 8.01
N CYS A 85 6.46 10.04 6.67
CA CYS A 85 6.01 8.87 5.92
C CYS A 85 7.00 7.71 6.07
N PRO A 86 6.64 6.59 6.75
CA PRO A 86 7.57 5.48 6.92
C PRO A 86 7.87 4.77 5.60
N TYR A 87 6.93 4.78 4.65
CA TYR A 87 7.10 4.21 3.31
C TYR A 87 7.89 5.10 2.35
N LYS A 88 8.18 6.37 2.73
CA LYS A 88 8.90 7.35 1.90
C LYS A 88 8.24 7.56 0.54
N LYS A 89 6.90 7.71 0.52
CA LYS A 89 6.08 7.89 -0.69
C LYS A 89 5.49 9.31 -0.83
N ILE A 90 6.09 10.26 -0.16
CA ILE A 90 5.84 11.70 -0.35
C ILE A 90 7.12 12.31 -0.87
N TYR A 91 6.99 13.08 -1.93
CA TYR A 91 8.10 13.71 -2.62
C TYR A 91 7.99 15.21 -2.50
N TYR A 92 9.11 15.88 -2.51
CA TYR A 92 9.16 17.35 -2.54
C TYR A 92 9.51 17.83 -3.95
N ASN A 93 8.64 18.61 -4.53
CA ASN A 93 8.88 19.23 -5.81
C ASN A 93 9.61 20.56 -5.60
N TRP A 94 10.88 20.62 -5.97
CA TRP A 94 11.73 21.79 -5.81
C TRP A 94 11.31 22.96 -6.71
N GLN A 95 10.64 22.67 -7.83
CA GLN A 95 10.18 23.70 -8.75
C GLN A 95 8.95 24.43 -8.21
N SER A 96 7.99 23.71 -7.65
CA SER A 96 6.78 24.29 -7.06
C SER A 96 6.94 24.69 -5.58
N GLY A 97 7.97 24.18 -4.90
CA GLY A 97 8.18 24.37 -3.47
C GLY A 97 7.17 23.63 -2.59
N LYS A 98 6.51 22.60 -3.11
CA LYS A 98 5.40 21.91 -2.46
C LYS A 98 5.63 20.39 -2.41
N ALA A 99 4.91 19.72 -1.50
CA ALA A 99 4.93 18.28 -1.41
C ALA A 99 3.94 17.65 -2.39
N GLU A 100 4.32 16.53 -2.98
CA GLU A 100 3.51 15.77 -3.93
C GLU A 100 3.51 14.29 -3.55
N LYS A 101 2.43 13.59 -3.87
CA LYS A 101 2.29 12.14 -3.64
C LYS A 101 1.27 11.52 -4.58
N CYS A 102 1.21 10.20 -4.58
CA CYS A 102 0.16 9.45 -5.25
C CYS A 102 -1.23 9.97 -4.84
N ILE A 103 -2.10 10.21 -5.82
CA ILE A 103 -3.50 10.64 -5.63
C ILE A 103 -4.48 9.47 -5.67
N PHE A 104 -4.00 8.23 -5.68
CA PHE A 104 -4.81 7.01 -5.83
C PHE A 104 -5.65 6.94 -7.11
N CYS A 105 -5.27 7.70 -8.12
CA CYS A 105 -6.04 7.86 -9.37
C CYS A 105 -7.52 8.18 -9.11
N TYR A 106 -7.84 8.98 -8.10
CA TYR A 106 -9.23 9.23 -7.70
C TYR A 106 -10.15 9.67 -8.85
N PRO A 107 -9.70 10.46 -9.86
CA PRO A 107 -10.57 10.79 -10.99
C PRO A 107 -10.99 9.56 -11.82
N ARG A 108 -10.14 8.52 -11.86
CA ARG A 108 -10.48 7.25 -12.52
C ARG A 108 -11.43 6.43 -11.67
N ILE A 109 -11.19 6.40 -10.35
CA ILE A 109 -12.06 5.67 -9.40
C ILE A 109 -13.46 6.25 -9.41
N GLU A 110 -13.60 7.57 -9.39
CA GLU A 110 -14.87 8.27 -9.50
C GLU A 110 -15.59 7.98 -10.84
N ALA A 111 -14.83 7.69 -11.89
CA ALA A 111 -15.36 7.25 -13.18
C ALA A 111 -15.59 5.73 -13.28
N GLY A 112 -15.48 4.98 -12.17
CA GLY A 112 -15.62 3.52 -12.14
C GLY A 112 -14.48 2.74 -12.76
N GLN A 113 -13.30 3.37 -12.93
CA GLN A 113 -12.12 2.74 -13.53
C GLN A 113 -11.09 2.37 -12.46
N PRO A 114 -10.32 1.27 -12.63
CA PRO A 114 -9.26 0.91 -11.71
C PRO A 114 -8.10 1.91 -11.75
N THR A 115 -7.27 1.89 -10.71
CA THR A 115 -6.02 2.67 -10.70
C THR A 115 -5.07 2.15 -11.78
N VAL A 116 -4.36 3.06 -12.46
CA VAL A 116 -3.39 2.70 -13.52
C VAL A 116 -2.37 1.67 -13.03
N CYS A 117 -1.88 1.86 -11.82
CA CYS A 117 -0.84 1.00 -11.25
C CYS A 117 -1.32 -0.43 -10.92
N SER A 118 -2.60 -0.65 -10.61
CA SER A 118 -3.15 -2.00 -10.45
C SER A 118 -3.42 -2.66 -11.80
N GLU A 119 -3.93 -1.89 -12.76
CA GLU A 119 -4.24 -2.35 -14.11
C GLU A 119 -2.99 -2.81 -14.86
N THR A 120 -1.90 -2.04 -14.75
CA THR A 120 -0.62 -2.31 -15.43
C THR A 120 0.32 -3.24 -14.65
N CYS A 121 -0.10 -3.79 -13.53
CA CYS A 121 0.75 -4.69 -12.74
C CYS A 121 0.90 -6.05 -13.42
N VAL A 122 1.97 -6.24 -14.18
CA VAL A 122 2.23 -7.48 -14.94
C VAL A 122 2.29 -8.71 -14.05
N GLY A 123 2.94 -8.59 -12.89
CA GLY A 123 3.08 -9.70 -11.93
C GLY A 123 1.84 -9.98 -11.10
N ARG A 124 0.76 -9.18 -11.24
CA ARG A 124 -0.45 -9.30 -10.40
C ARG A 124 -0.14 -9.36 -8.90
N ILE A 125 0.81 -8.54 -8.46
CA ILE A 125 1.32 -8.54 -7.09
C ILE A 125 0.53 -7.58 -6.21
N ARG A 126 0.05 -6.46 -6.78
CA ARG A 126 -0.50 -5.32 -6.04
C ARG A 126 -1.99 -5.14 -6.31
N TYR A 127 -2.75 -5.00 -5.23
CA TYR A 127 -4.20 -4.87 -5.27
C TYR A 127 -4.67 -3.66 -4.44
N LEU A 128 -5.65 -2.97 -5.00
CA LEU A 128 -6.35 -1.84 -4.39
C LEU A 128 -7.84 -2.02 -4.72
N GLY A 129 -8.70 -1.72 -3.78
CA GLY A 129 -10.14 -1.87 -3.99
C GLY A 129 -10.94 -1.19 -2.91
N VAL A 130 -12.24 -1.17 -3.08
CA VAL A 130 -13.18 -0.67 -2.08
C VAL A 130 -13.29 -1.68 -0.95
N LEU A 131 -13.11 -1.20 0.28
CA LEU A 131 -13.31 -1.96 1.51
C LEU A 131 -14.17 -1.13 2.47
N LEU A 132 -15.16 -1.76 3.06
CA LEU A 132 -15.90 -1.18 4.19
C LEU A 132 -15.10 -1.40 5.46
N TYR A 133 -15.00 -0.39 6.31
CA TYR A 133 -14.24 -0.47 7.54
C TYR A 133 -14.87 0.37 8.65
N ASP A 134 -14.64 -0.03 9.90
CA ASP A 134 -15.01 0.73 11.09
C ASP A 134 -13.96 1.81 11.38
N ALA A 135 -14.36 3.07 11.19
CA ALA A 135 -13.47 4.21 11.41
C ALA A 135 -13.11 4.41 12.88
N ASP A 136 -14.01 4.06 13.80
CA ASP A 136 -13.80 4.23 15.24
C ASP A 136 -12.81 3.21 15.80
N ALA A 137 -12.71 2.04 15.18
CA ALA A 137 -11.77 0.99 15.57
C ALA A 137 -10.31 1.27 15.14
N ILE A 138 -10.06 2.23 14.26
CA ILE A 138 -8.71 2.53 13.72
C ILE A 138 -7.70 2.84 14.84
N ALA A 139 -8.06 3.70 15.78
CA ALA A 139 -7.16 4.12 16.85
C ALA A 139 -6.82 2.95 17.78
N GLN A 140 -7.79 2.10 18.08
CA GLN A 140 -7.61 0.91 18.89
C GLN A 140 -6.68 -0.09 18.21
N ALA A 141 -6.91 -0.39 16.93
CA ALA A 141 -6.08 -1.30 16.17
C ALA A 141 -4.63 -0.81 16.02
N ALA A 142 -4.44 0.50 15.81
CA ALA A 142 -3.11 1.10 15.73
C ALA A 142 -2.36 1.09 17.09
N SER A 143 -3.06 0.96 18.22
CA SER A 143 -2.48 0.99 19.57
C SER A 143 -2.25 -0.38 20.20
N VAL A 144 -2.54 -1.47 19.48
CA VAL A 144 -2.29 -2.84 19.96
C VAL A 144 -0.86 -3.00 20.46
N GLU A 145 -0.69 -3.53 21.67
CA GLU A 145 0.59 -3.56 22.37
C GLU A 145 1.61 -4.47 21.65
N ASN A 146 1.20 -5.69 21.33
CA ASN A 146 2.06 -6.68 20.70
C ASN A 146 2.11 -6.50 19.17
N PRO A 147 3.29 -6.24 18.57
CA PRO A 147 3.42 -6.06 17.11
C PRO A 147 2.93 -7.25 16.26
N LYS A 148 2.92 -8.46 16.82
CA LYS A 148 2.46 -9.66 16.09
C LYS A 148 0.95 -9.66 15.86
N ASP A 149 0.19 -8.96 16.70
CA ASP A 149 -1.26 -8.92 16.61
C ASP A 149 -1.75 -7.78 15.70
N LEU A 150 -0.86 -6.87 15.26
CA LEU A 150 -1.20 -5.73 14.42
C LEU A 150 -1.84 -6.12 13.09
N TYR A 151 -1.38 -7.21 12.48
CA TYR A 151 -1.96 -7.69 11.24
C TYR A 151 -3.42 -8.12 11.44
N GLN A 152 -3.68 -8.92 12.47
CA GLN A 152 -5.05 -9.35 12.76
C GLN A 152 -5.93 -8.17 13.19
N ALA A 153 -5.41 -7.27 14.02
CA ALA A 153 -6.13 -6.05 14.42
C ALA A 153 -6.51 -5.17 13.22
N GLN A 154 -5.67 -5.12 12.18
CA GLN A 154 -6.02 -4.43 10.94
C GLN A 154 -7.14 -5.16 10.18
N LEU A 155 -7.13 -6.49 10.14
CA LEU A 155 -8.19 -7.26 9.48
C LEU A 155 -9.54 -7.09 10.18
N ASP A 156 -9.54 -7.03 11.50
CA ASP A 156 -10.75 -6.93 12.32
C ASP A 156 -11.49 -5.59 12.18
N ILE A 157 -10.84 -4.57 11.58
CA ILE A 157 -11.49 -3.30 11.24
C ILE A 157 -12.44 -3.44 10.04
N PHE A 158 -12.14 -4.37 9.13
CA PHE A 158 -12.90 -4.49 7.88
C PHE A 158 -14.22 -5.21 8.10
N LEU A 159 -15.27 -4.64 7.51
CA LEU A 159 -16.64 -5.10 7.63
C LEU A 159 -17.03 -5.97 6.44
N ASP A 160 -17.83 -7.00 6.69
CA ASP A 160 -18.30 -7.88 5.63
C ASP A 160 -19.32 -7.15 4.73
N PRO A 161 -19.00 -6.93 3.45
CA PRO A 161 -19.91 -6.27 2.53
C PRO A 161 -21.14 -7.12 2.14
N ASN A 162 -21.22 -8.36 2.60
CA ASN A 162 -22.37 -9.26 2.37
C ASN A 162 -23.31 -9.32 3.57
N ASP A 163 -22.91 -8.77 4.73
CA ASP A 163 -23.77 -8.73 5.91
C ASP A 163 -24.89 -7.69 5.72
N PRO A 164 -26.18 -8.10 5.76
CA PRO A 164 -27.32 -7.20 5.61
C PRO A 164 -27.34 -6.07 6.64
N ALA A 165 -26.91 -6.32 7.88
CA ALA A 165 -26.90 -5.33 8.94
C ALA A 165 -25.88 -4.23 8.66
N ILE A 166 -24.69 -4.59 8.18
CA ILE A 166 -23.63 -3.66 7.78
C ILE A 166 -24.08 -2.81 6.60
N ILE A 167 -24.70 -3.43 5.59
CA ILE A 167 -25.20 -2.72 4.42
C ILE A 167 -26.33 -1.75 4.79
N GLU A 168 -27.22 -2.14 5.68
CA GLU A 168 -28.28 -1.23 6.13
C GLU A 168 -27.72 -0.05 6.91
N GLN A 169 -26.73 -0.26 7.77
CA GLN A 169 -26.06 0.80 8.48
C GLN A 169 -25.31 1.73 7.52
N ALA A 170 -24.55 1.20 6.58
CA ALA A 170 -23.83 1.98 5.58
C ALA A 170 -24.76 2.86 4.72
N ARG A 171 -25.96 2.37 4.40
CA ARG A 171 -26.99 3.19 3.74
C ARG A 171 -27.52 4.33 4.61
N LYS A 172 -27.69 4.06 5.91
CA LYS A 172 -28.10 5.11 6.87
C LYS A 172 -27.01 6.18 7.02
N ASP A 173 -25.76 5.79 6.93
CA ASP A 173 -24.61 6.68 6.98
C ASP A 173 -24.36 7.42 5.65
N GLY A 174 -25.21 7.18 4.64
CA GLY A 174 -25.20 7.90 3.36
C GLY A 174 -24.18 7.38 2.34
N ILE A 175 -23.65 6.17 2.51
CA ILE A 175 -22.74 5.57 1.53
C ILE A 175 -23.52 5.23 0.24
N PRO A 176 -23.06 5.69 -0.93
CA PRO A 176 -23.72 5.44 -2.20
C PRO A 176 -23.81 3.95 -2.54
N GLU A 177 -24.93 3.51 -3.12
CA GLU A 177 -25.13 2.09 -3.48
C GLU A 177 -24.05 1.55 -4.44
N ALA A 178 -23.54 2.40 -5.34
CA ALA A 178 -22.43 2.02 -6.22
C ALA A 178 -21.15 1.62 -5.46
N TRP A 179 -20.90 2.22 -4.29
CA TRP A 179 -19.77 1.87 -3.44
C TRP A 179 -20.02 0.58 -2.68
N LEU A 180 -21.25 0.33 -2.23
CA LEU A 180 -21.64 -0.92 -1.58
C LEU A 180 -21.53 -2.10 -2.57
N GLU A 181 -21.97 -1.89 -3.80
CA GLU A 181 -21.79 -2.87 -4.87
C GLU A 181 -20.31 -3.08 -5.20
N GLY A 182 -19.53 -1.99 -5.26
CA GLY A 182 -18.08 -2.04 -5.43
C GLY A 182 -17.38 -2.83 -4.34
N ALA A 183 -17.80 -2.68 -3.08
CA ALA A 183 -17.26 -3.44 -1.95
C ALA A 183 -17.58 -4.94 -2.04
N ARG A 184 -18.82 -5.29 -2.39
CA ARG A 184 -19.23 -6.71 -2.60
C ARG A 184 -18.44 -7.39 -3.71
N ASN A 185 -18.15 -6.66 -4.78
CA ASN A 185 -17.40 -7.17 -5.93
C ASN A 185 -15.89 -7.01 -5.78
N SER A 186 -15.41 -6.39 -4.70
CA SER A 186 -14.00 -6.12 -4.48
C SER A 186 -13.19 -7.41 -4.34
N PRO A 187 -12.23 -7.68 -5.22
CA PRO A 187 -11.35 -8.83 -5.08
C PRO A 187 -10.45 -8.71 -3.85
N VAL A 188 -10.21 -7.48 -3.38
CA VAL A 188 -9.32 -7.23 -2.23
C VAL A 188 -9.90 -7.82 -0.95
N TYR A 189 -11.21 -7.69 -0.71
CA TYR A 189 -11.85 -8.29 0.46
C TYR A 189 -11.62 -9.80 0.50
N LYS A 190 -11.89 -10.48 -0.61
CA LYS A 190 -11.69 -11.94 -0.73
C LYS A 190 -10.22 -12.34 -0.51
N MET A 191 -9.29 -11.63 -1.12
CA MET A 191 -7.87 -11.99 -1.04
C MET A 191 -7.24 -11.67 0.32
N ALA A 192 -7.63 -10.57 0.95
CA ALA A 192 -7.06 -10.12 2.21
C ALA A 192 -7.72 -10.78 3.42
N ILE A 193 -9.06 -10.95 3.41
CA ILE A 193 -9.83 -11.35 4.58
C ILE A 193 -10.24 -12.82 4.49
N ASP A 194 -10.89 -13.24 3.39
CA ASP A 194 -11.38 -14.62 3.25
C ASP A 194 -10.24 -15.61 3.00
N TRP A 195 -9.42 -15.33 1.99
CA TRP A 195 -8.33 -16.23 1.57
C TRP A 195 -7.01 -15.99 2.29
N LYS A 196 -6.81 -14.80 2.86
CA LYS A 196 -5.59 -14.41 3.58
C LYS A 196 -4.29 -14.62 2.78
N ILE A 197 -4.34 -14.36 1.47
CA ILE A 197 -3.19 -14.46 0.56
C ILE A 197 -2.59 -13.11 0.19
N ALA A 198 -3.29 -12.01 0.48
CA ALA A 198 -2.81 -10.65 0.27
C ALA A 198 -2.50 -10.00 1.62
N PHE A 199 -1.35 -9.34 1.69
CA PHE A 199 -0.81 -8.79 2.93
C PHE A 199 -0.52 -7.29 2.80
N PRO A 200 -0.72 -6.50 3.86
CA PRO A 200 -0.28 -5.12 3.92
C PRO A 200 1.24 -5.05 4.11
N LEU A 201 1.87 -3.97 3.66
CA LEU A 201 3.29 -3.74 3.92
C LEU A 201 3.49 -3.17 5.33
N HIS A 202 4.47 -3.73 6.04
CA HIS A 202 4.97 -3.18 7.29
C HIS A 202 3.87 -2.85 8.33
N PRO A 203 3.07 -3.83 8.78
CA PRO A 203 2.05 -3.59 9.80
C PRO A 203 2.65 -3.01 11.10
N GLU A 204 3.94 -3.28 11.38
CA GLU A 204 4.69 -2.74 12.51
C GLU A 204 4.79 -1.20 12.53
N TYR A 205 4.56 -0.53 11.39
CA TYR A 205 4.51 0.93 11.35
C TYR A 205 3.21 1.53 11.90
N ARG A 206 2.21 0.70 12.22
CA ARG A 206 0.94 1.11 12.84
C ARG A 206 0.15 2.14 12.02
N THR A 207 0.44 2.23 10.73
CA THR A 207 -0.23 3.16 9.83
C THR A 207 -1.43 2.55 9.11
N LEU A 208 -1.64 1.24 9.23
CA LEU A 208 -2.75 0.47 8.65
C LEU A 208 -2.88 0.73 7.14
N PRO A 209 -1.96 0.21 6.33
CA PRO A 209 -1.93 0.45 4.89
C PRO A 209 -3.14 -0.17 4.18
N MET A 210 -3.61 0.50 3.11
CA MET A 210 -4.77 0.09 2.30
C MET A 210 -4.40 -0.51 0.94
N VAL A 211 -3.11 -0.68 0.68
CA VAL A 211 -2.62 -1.40 -0.50
C VAL A 211 -2.18 -2.80 -0.08
N TRP A 212 -2.63 -3.78 -0.85
CA TRP A 212 -2.43 -5.20 -0.53
C TRP A 212 -1.53 -5.85 -1.56
N TYR A 213 -0.64 -6.71 -1.09
CA TYR A 213 0.34 -7.37 -1.92
C TYR A 213 0.23 -8.89 -1.77
N ILE A 214 0.20 -9.57 -2.91
CA ILE A 214 0.31 -11.03 -2.94
C ILE A 214 1.79 -11.38 -3.12
N PRO A 215 2.42 -12.02 -2.13
CA PRO A 215 3.77 -12.53 -2.30
C PRO A 215 3.77 -13.67 -3.33
N PRO A 216 4.86 -13.88 -4.04
CA PRO A 216 4.98 -15.06 -4.89
C PRO A 216 4.95 -16.30 -4.03
N LEU A 217 4.38 -17.37 -4.58
CA LEU A 217 4.45 -18.66 -3.95
C LEU A 217 5.92 -19.11 -3.93
N SER A 218 6.38 -19.56 -2.78
CA SER A 218 7.71 -20.21 -2.70
C SER A 218 7.69 -21.46 -3.56
N PRO A 219 8.77 -21.71 -4.32
CA PRO A 219 8.92 -22.96 -5.06
C PRO A 219 8.94 -24.17 -4.13
#